data_6aa83561a9d87fb165a6205bfad32e35
#
_entry.id   6aa83561a9d87fb165a6205bfad32e35
#
_cell.length_a   1.000
_cell.length_b   1.000
_cell.length_c   1.000
_cell.angle_alpha   90.00
_cell.angle_beta   90.00
_cell.angle_gamma   90.00
#
_symmetry.space_group_name_H-M   'P 1'
#
loop_
_entity.id
_entity.type
_entity.pdbx_description
1 polymer ?
#
loop_
_entity_poly.entity_id
_entity_poly.type
_entity_poly.pdbx_seq_one_letter_code
_entity_poly.pdbx_strand_id
1 'polypeptide(L)'
;MEKSVFKTLSEINCNELADEKNGLKYMPWAWAWSKVKEHYPLAYYTIYEAEGGRPYFTDGRTCWVKTGVTIEGLEHIEYLPVMDYRNQSISADKITSMDMNKAIQRSLTKACARHGLGLYIYAGEDVPEAVYDQIDEATSREQVVALFRDNPELKANGKAVAKAKKVTDKFNKQ
;
A
#
# COMPACT_ATOMS: atom_id res chain seq x y z
N MET A 1 9.81 -5.13 30.48
CA MET A 1 9.27 -3.97 29.73
C MET A 1 8.23 -4.48 28.73
N GLU A 2 7.06 -3.93 28.79
CA GLU A 2 5.98 -4.23 27.83
C GLU A 2 6.38 -3.76 26.43
N LYS A 3 6.14 -4.59 25.41
CA LYS A 3 6.48 -4.21 24.02
C LYS A 3 5.53 -3.11 23.57
N SER A 4 6.05 -2.12 22.83
CA SER A 4 5.18 -1.11 22.21
C SER A 4 4.25 -1.73 21.17
N VAL A 5 3.13 -1.05 20.87
CA VAL A 5 2.18 -1.45 19.81
C VAL A 5 2.90 -1.74 18.51
N PHE A 6 3.77 -0.82 18.09
CA PHE A 6 4.54 -0.98 16.85
C PHE A 6 5.42 -2.23 16.87
N LYS A 7 6.14 -2.48 17.96
CA LYS A 7 7.01 -3.65 18.09
C LYS A 7 6.21 -4.94 18.02
N THR A 8 5.09 -5.02 18.73
CA THR A 8 4.20 -6.18 18.74
C THR A 8 3.66 -6.49 17.34
N LEU A 9 3.11 -5.50 16.66
CA LEU A 9 2.50 -5.70 15.34
C LEU A 9 3.53 -5.91 14.24
N SER A 10 4.73 -5.31 14.34
CA SER A 10 5.78 -5.47 13.32
C SER A 10 6.43 -6.86 13.31
N GLU A 11 6.31 -7.62 14.39
CA GLU A 11 6.82 -9.00 14.49
C GLU A 11 5.89 -10.04 13.84
N ILE A 12 4.65 -9.64 13.48
CA ILE A 12 3.69 -10.54 12.83
C ILE A 12 4.11 -10.78 11.37
N ASN A 13 4.28 -12.05 11.01
CA ASN A 13 4.57 -12.42 9.62
C ASN A 13 3.32 -12.31 8.75
N CYS A 14 3.30 -11.33 7.85
CA CYS A 14 2.19 -11.08 6.93
C CYS A 14 2.42 -11.70 5.53
N ASN A 15 3.57 -12.35 5.27
CA ASN A 15 3.92 -12.81 3.92
C ASN A 15 3.04 -13.95 3.41
N GLU A 16 2.57 -14.82 4.31
CA GLU A 16 1.78 -16.00 3.93
C GLU A 16 0.36 -15.66 3.48
N LEU A 17 -0.14 -14.47 3.84
CA LEU A 17 -1.51 -14.03 3.61
C LEU A 17 -1.59 -12.78 2.73
N ALA A 18 -0.44 -12.25 2.31
CA ALA A 18 -0.40 -11.15 1.37
C ALA A 18 -0.74 -11.68 -0.03
N ASP A 19 -1.90 -11.28 -0.56
CA ASP A 19 -2.23 -11.51 -1.96
C ASP A 19 -1.29 -10.72 -2.87
N GLU A 20 -0.95 -11.31 -4.01
CA GLU A 20 -0.18 -10.63 -5.04
C GLU A 20 -1.09 -10.25 -6.21
N LYS A 21 -1.21 -8.96 -6.51
CA LYS A 21 -1.94 -8.47 -7.66
C LYS A 21 -1.08 -7.48 -8.44
N ASN A 22 -0.85 -7.78 -9.72
CA ASN A 22 -0.01 -6.97 -10.62
C ASN A 22 1.42 -6.72 -10.08
N GLY A 23 2.00 -7.71 -9.41
CA GLY A 23 3.34 -7.60 -8.83
C GLY A 23 3.43 -6.80 -7.53
N LEU A 24 2.30 -6.34 -6.98
CA LEU A 24 2.22 -5.68 -5.68
C LEU A 24 1.59 -6.63 -4.66
N LYS A 25 2.25 -6.78 -3.53
CA LYS A 25 1.68 -7.49 -2.38
C LYS A 25 0.60 -6.64 -1.73
N TYR A 26 -0.45 -7.31 -1.28
CA TYR A 26 -1.66 -6.67 -0.80
C TYR A 26 -2.16 -7.43 0.41
N MET A 27 -2.39 -6.73 1.51
CA MET A 27 -2.89 -7.33 2.74
C MET A 27 -4.41 -7.24 2.78
N PRO A 28 -5.15 -8.39 2.87
CA PRO A 28 -6.61 -8.38 2.98
C PRO A 28 -7.05 -7.62 4.24
N TRP A 29 -8.00 -6.70 4.09
CA TRP A 29 -8.47 -5.84 5.19
C TRP A 29 -9.01 -6.63 6.38
N ALA A 30 -9.75 -7.71 6.13
CA ALA A 30 -10.35 -8.52 7.19
C ALA A 30 -9.28 -9.21 8.02
N TRP A 31 -8.21 -9.70 7.39
CA TRP A 31 -7.10 -10.30 8.09
C TRP A 31 -6.32 -9.25 8.90
N ALA A 32 -6.02 -8.10 8.29
CA ALA A 32 -5.32 -7.02 8.99
C ALA A 32 -6.08 -6.58 10.25
N TRP A 33 -7.39 -6.39 10.12
CA TRP A 33 -8.24 -6.01 11.22
C TRP A 33 -8.33 -7.09 12.30
N SER A 34 -8.47 -8.37 11.91
CA SER A 34 -8.49 -9.49 12.88
C SER A 34 -7.19 -9.55 13.70
N LYS A 35 -6.03 -9.37 13.05
CA LYS A 35 -4.74 -9.36 13.76
C LYS A 35 -4.61 -8.19 14.74
N VAL A 36 -5.07 -7.02 14.36
CA VAL A 36 -5.13 -5.89 15.30
C VAL A 36 -6.02 -6.23 16.49
N LYS A 37 -7.21 -6.78 16.26
CA LYS A 37 -8.17 -7.12 17.34
C LYS A 37 -7.71 -8.30 18.21
N GLU A 38 -6.95 -9.25 17.68
CA GLU A 38 -6.34 -10.34 18.46
C GLU A 38 -5.38 -9.81 19.54
N HIS A 39 -4.55 -8.82 19.18
CA HIS A 39 -3.56 -8.24 20.09
C HIS A 39 -4.09 -7.05 20.89
N TYR A 40 -5.01 -6.29 20.31
CA TYR A 40 -5.59 -5.06 20.89
C TYR A 40 -7.11 -5.06 20.78
N PRO A 41 -7.81 -5.80 21.65
CA PRO A 41 -9.28 -5.96 21.57
C PRO A 41 -10.07 -4.65 21.64
N LEU A 42 -9.52 -3.59 22.27
CA LEU A 42 -10.12 -2.28 22.39
C LEU A 42 -9.80 -1.34 21.22
N ALA A 43 -8.98 -1.77 20.26
CA ALA A 43 -8.72 -1.00 19.06
C ALA A 43 -10.01 -0.73 18.28
N TYR A 44 -10.11 0.46 17.71
CA TYR A 44 -11.24 0.86 16.86
C TYR A 44 -10.76 1.68 15.67
N TYR A 45 -11.62 1.83 14.70
CA TYR A 45 -11.35 2.66 13.53
C TYR A 45 -12.36 3.80 13.40
N THR A 46 -11.98 4.84 12.67
CA THR A 46 -12.82 5.98 12.33
C THR A 46 -12.82 6.15 10.80
N ILE A 47 -14.01 6.31 10.23
CA ILE A 47 -14.18 6.79 8.86
C ILE A 47 -14.59 8.26 8.99
N TYR A 48 -13.73 9.15 8.51
CA TYR A 48 -14.00 10.57 8.57
C TYR A 48 -14.95 10.99 7.45
N GLU A 49 -15.95 11.79 7.80
CA GLU A 49 -16.96 12.29 6.89
C GLU A 49 -16.70 13.75 6.54
N ALA A 50 -16.95 14.12 5.31
CA ALA A 50 -17.03 15.50 4.87
C ALA A 50 -18.39 16.09 5.20
N GLU A 51 -18.58 17.38 4.95
CA GLU A 51 -19.85 18.08 5.14
C GLU A 51 -21.01 17.33 4.47
N GLY A 52 -22.11 17.18 5.19
CA GLY A 52 -23.29 16.41 4.74
C GLY A 52 -23.18 14.90 4.89
N GLY A 53 -22.24 14.39 5.72
CA GLY A 53 -22.12 12.97 6.06
C GLY A 53 -21.56 12.11 4.93
N ARG A 54 -20.81 12.69 4.00
CA ARG A 54 -20.16 11.96 2.90
C ARG A 54 -18.88 11.29 3.38
N PRO A 55 -18.67 9.99 3.20
CA PRO A 55 -17.47 9.29 3.65
C PRO A 55 -16.25 9.51 2.73
N TYR A 56 -16.20 10.68 2.06
CA TYR A 56 -15.11 11.06 1.16
C TYR A 56 -14.99 12.58 1.06
N PHE A 57 -13.82 13.02 0.65
CA PHE A 57 -13.46 14.40 0.35
C PHE A 57 -13.21 14.56 -1.15
N THR A 58 -13.35 15.77 -1.68
CA THR A 58 -13.15 16.04 -3.10
C THR A 58 -12.62 17.46 -3.32
N ASP A 59 -11.80 17.61 -4.37
CA ASP A 59 -11.36 18.89 -4.92
C ASP A 59 -12.21 19.30 -6.14
N GLY A 60 -13.32 18.58 -6.39
CA GLY A 60 -14.19 18.76 -7.57
C GLY A 60 -13.70 18.00 -8.81
N ARG A 61 -12.49 17.44 -8.82
CA ARG A 61 -11.90 16.68 -9.94
C ARG A 61 -11.75 15.21 -9.58
N THR A 62 -11.25 14.93 -8.41
CA THR A 62 -11.04 13.59 -7.86
C THR A 62 -11.55 13.49 -6.44
N CYS A 63 -11.56 12.31 -5.88
CA CYS A 63 -11.96 12.08 -4.49
C CYS A 63 -10.93 11.26 -3.73
N TRP A 64 -10.91 11.44 -2.39
CA TRP A 64 -10.13 10.62 -1.48
C TRP A 64 -10.93 10.31 -0.22
N VAL A 65 -10.53 9.28 0.47
CA VAL A 65 -11.04 8.93 1.79
C VAL A 65 -10.04 9.33 2.87
N LYS A 66 -10.53 9.57 4.07
CA LYS A 66 -9.73 9.76 5.27
C LYS A 66 -10.20 8.78 6.31
N THR A 67 -9.31 7.94 6.83
CA THR A 67 -9.61 6.97 7.87
C THR A 67 -8.58 7.03 8.98
N GLY A 68 -8.92 6.53 10.15
CA GLY A 68 -8.01 6.39 11.28
C GLY A 68 -8.15 5.03 11.94
N VAL A 69 -7.07 4.53 12.50
CA VAL A 69 -7.06 3.38 13.42
C VAL A 69 -6.44 3.81 14.72
N THR A 70 -7.16 3.59 15.82
CA THR A 70 -6.72 3.92 17.17
C THR A 70 -6.41 2.66 17.95
N ILE A 71 -5.19 2.60 18.50
CA ILE A 71 -4.71 1.52 19.36
C ILE A 71 -4.07 2.18 20.60
N GLU A 72 -4.54 1.79 21.78
CA GLU A 72 -4.04 2.34 23.07
C GLU A 72 -4.00 3.87 23.11
N GLY A 73 -5.02 4.52 22.55
CA GLY A 73 -5.17 5.98 22.53
C GLY A 73 -4.35 6.71 21.47
N LEU A 74 -3.46 6.02 20.73
CA LEU A 74 -2.75 6.60 19.59
C LEU A 74 -3.53 6.31 18.30
N GLU A 75 -3.89 7.37 17.58
CA GLU A 75 -4.50 7.26 16.26
C GLU A 75 -3.48 7.48 15.14
N HIS A 76 -3.47 6.58 14.16
CA HIS A 76 -2.81 6.78 12.88
C HIS A 76 -3.84 7.01 11.79
N ILE A 77 -3.75 8.17 11.15
CA ILE A 77 -4.64 8.60 10.07
C ILE A 77 -4.00 8.28 8.72
N GLU A 78 -4.83 7.81 7.80
CA GLU A 78 -4.45 7.56 6.41
C GLU A 78 -5.39 8.31 5.47
N TYR A 79 -4.82 8.86 4.38
CA TYR A 79 -5.53 9.45 3.26
C TYR A 79 -5.29 8.59 2.04
N LEU A 80 -6.33 8.18 1.34
CA LEU A 80 -6.19 7.36 0.15
C LEU A 80 -7.05 7.91 -0.99
N PRO A 81 -6.48 8.19 -2.18
CA PRO A 81 -7.27 8.53 -3.36
C PRO A 81 -8.19 7.38 -3.76
N VAL A 82 -9.36 7.70 -4.30
CA VAL A 82 -10.23 6.71 -4.95
C VAL A 82 -9.65 6.41 -6.32
N MET A 83 -9.25 5.15 -6.53
CA MET A 83 -8.42 4.74 -7.66
C MET A 83 -9.03 3.55 -8.40
N ASP A 84 -8.75 3.48 -9.69
CA ASP A 84 -9.03 2.34 -10.53
C ASP A 84 -8.05 1.15 -10.30
N TYR A 85 -8.20 0.10 -11.09
CA TYR A 85 -7.33 -1.09 -11.01
C TYR A 85 -5.87 -0.85 -11.44
N ARG A 86 -5.59 0.30 -12.09
CA ARG A 86 -4.24 0.75 -12.48
C ARG A 86 -3.61 1.69 -11.46
N ASN A 87 -4.27 1.90 -10.30
CA ASN A 87 -3.90 2.87 -9.27
C ASN A 87 -3.91 4.33 -9.76
N GLN A 88 -4.75 4.64 -10.76
CA GLN A 88 -4.97 6.01 -11.21
C GLN A 88 -6.25 6.56 -10.58
N SER A 89 -6.22 7.84 -10.17
CA SER A 89 -7.38 8.50 -9.58
C SER A 89 -8.56 8.49 -10.56
N ILE A 90 -9.72 8.11 -10.05
CA ILE A 90 -10.99 8.16 -10.81
C ILE A 90 -11.54 9.57 -10.72
N SER A 91 -12.04 10.11 -11.84
CA SER A 91 -12.70 11.42 -11.83
C SER A 91 -13.99 11.38 -10.99
N ALA A 92 -14.27 12.48 -10.28
CA ALA A 92 -15.32 12.55 -9.27
C ALA A 92 -16.72 12.18 -9.79
N ASP A 93 -17.01 12.49 -11.06
CA ASP A 93 -18.28 12.17 -11.74
C ASP A 93 -18.45 10.68 -12.10
N LYS A 94 -17.38 9.88 -12.00
CA LYS A 94 -17.38 8.44 -12.35
C LYS A 94 -17.25 7.52 -11.16
N ILE A 95 -17.06 8.07 -9.97
CA ILE A 95 -16.87 7.27 -8.76
C ILE A 95 -18.17 6.60 -8.35
N THR A 96 -18.10 5.30 -8.07
CA THR A 96 -19.22 4.51 -7.56
C THR A 96 -19.08 4.28 -6.06
N SER A 97 -20.17 3.87 -5.39
CA SER A 97 -20.12 3.44 -3.99
C SER A 97 -19.19 2.22 -3.77
N MET A 98 -19.05 1.35 -4.79
CA MET A 98 -18.08 0.24 -4.75
C MET A 98 -16.63 0.73 -4.72
N ASP A 99 -16.29 1.71 -5.52
CA ASP A 99 -14.94 2.28 -5.55
C ASP A 99 -14.63 2.98 -4.24
N MET A 100 -15.63 3.67 -3.68
CA MET A 100 -15.54 4.30 -2.37
C MET A 100 -15.28 3.29 -1.26
N ASN A 101 -16.08 2.21 -1.20
CA ASN A 101 -15.90 1.15 -0.21
C ASN A 101 -14.52 0.50 -0.32
N LYS A 102 -14.03 0.21 -1.53
CA LYS A 102 -12.67 -0.31 -1.74
C LYS A 102 -11.60 0.64 -1.22
N ALA A 103 -11.74 1.93 -1.48
CA ALA A 103 -10.81 2.95 -1.00
C ALA A 103 -10.78 3.00 0.54
N ILE A 104 -11.94 2.97 1.20
CA ILE A 104 -12.06 2.93 2.66
C ILE A 104 -11.33 1.71 3.23
N GLN A 105 -11.59 0.51 2.71
CA GLN A 105 -10.97 -0.72 3.22
C GLN A 105 -9.44 -0.70 3.03
N ARG A 106 -8.94 -0.24 1.89
CA ARG A 106 -7.50 -0.09 1.64
C ARG A 106 -6.87 0.96 2.57
N SER A 107 -7.55 2.07 2.81
CA SER A 107 -7.09 3.13 3.70
C SER A 107 -6.98 2.63 5.13
N LEU A 108 -7.99 1.91 5.64
CA LEU A 108 -7.94 1.29 6.96
C LEU A 108 -6.80 0.27 7.11
N THR A 109 -6.55 -0.54 6.08
CA THR A 109 -5.43 -1.48 6.08
C THR A 109 -4.08 -0.77 6.17
N LYS A 110 -3.89 0.34 5.45
CA LYS A 110 -2.68 1.18 5.55
C LYS A 110 -2.56 1.86 6.91
N ALA A 111 -3.67 2.30 7.51
CA ALA A 111 -3.67 2.83 8.86
C ALA A 111 -3.23 1.77 9.89
N CYS A 112 -3.63 0.50 9.74
CA CYS A 112 -3.09 -0.62 10.53
C CYS A 112 -1.58 -0.80 10.33
N ALA A 113 -1.11 -0.67 9.09
CA ALA A 113 0.32 -0.79 8.78
C ALA A 113 1.17 0.29 9.45
N ARG A 114 0.65 1.52 9.62
CA ARG A 114 1.33 2.58 10.38
C ARG A 114 1.54 2.23 11.84
N HIS A 115 0.73 1.37 12.42
CA HIS A 115 0.93 0.78 13.74
C HIS A 115 1.96 -0.37 13.76
N GLY A 116 2.54 -0.74 12.60
CA GLY A 116 3.57 -1.77 12.45
C GLY A 116 3.13 -3.01 11.69
N LEU A 117 1.82 -3.29 11.58
CA LEU A 117 1.33 -4.53 10.98
C LEU A 117 1.62 -4.61 9.47
N GLY A 118 2.61 -5.44 9.10
CA GLY A 118 2.95 -5.64 7.70
C GLY A 118 3.43 -4.38 6.98
N LEU A 119 3.99 -3.40 7.68
CA LEU A 119 4.48 -2.14 7.10
C LEU A 119 5.47 -2.39 5.94
N TYR A 120 6.28 -3.43 6.05
CA TYR A 120 7.26 -3.80 5.02
C TYR A 120 6.62 -4.22 3.68
N ILE A 121 5.32 -4.60 3.66
CA ILE A 121 4.60 -4.93 2.42
C ILE A 121 4.45 -3.69 1.53
N TYR A 122 4.35 -2.52 2.15
CA TYR A 122 4.21 -1.24 1.47
C TYR A 122 5.56 -0.58 1.13
N ALA A 123 6.69 -1.19 1.53
CA ALA A 123 8.01 -0.71 1.15
C ALA A 123 8.14 -0.70 -0.39
N GLY A 124 8.47 0.44 -0.96
CA GLY A 124 8.59 0.62 -2.41
C GLY A 124 7.30 1.01 -3.14
N GLU A 125 6.16 1.23 -2.47
CA GLU A 125 4.99 1.82 -3.12
C GLU A 125 5.26 3.23 -3.67
N ASP A 126 6.16 3.97 -3.04
CA ASP A 126 6.52 5.34 -3.39
C ASP A 126 7.71 5.43 -4.37
N VAL A 127 8.03 4.33 -5.07
CA VAL A 127 9.07 4.34 -6.10
C VAL A 127 8.65 5.28 -7.24
N PRO A 128 9.45 6.32 -7.56
CA PRO A 128 9.13 7.24 -8.64
C PRO A 128 8.96 6.51 -9.98
N GLU A 129 7.98 6.91 -10.79
CA GLU A 129 7.74 6.28 -12.10
C GLU A 129 8.98 6.34 -13.00
N ALA A 130 9.79 7.40 -12.90
CA ALA A 130 11.06 7.53 -13.60
C ALA A 130 12.04 6.38 -13.35
N VAL A 131 11.98 5.73 -12.17
CA VAL A 131 12.83 4.56 -11.87
C VAL A 131 12.35 3.32 -12.64
N TYR A 132 11.05 3.17 -12.82
CA TYR A 132 10.51 2.10 -13.67
C TYR A 132 10.87 2.30 -15.15
N ASP A 133 10.88 3.56 -15.62
CA ASP A 133 11.32 3.90 -16.98
C ASP A 133 12.80 3.57 -17.17
N GLN A 134 13.66 3.89 -16.19
CA GLN A 134 15.07 3.52 -16.22
C GLN A 134 15.29 2.00 -16.27
N ILE A 135 14.46 1.20 -15.60
CA ILE A 135 14.52 -0.27 -15.70
C ILE A 135 14.15 -0.72 -17.12
N ASP A 136 13.10 -0.14 -17.72
CA ASP A 136 12.64 -0.52 -19.05
C ASP A 136 13.64 -0.09 -20.16
N GLU A 137 14.34 1.02 -19.96
CA GLU A 137 15.35 1.59 -20.87
C GLU A 137 16.74 0.97 -20.71
N ALA A 138 16.95 0.16 -19.67
CA ALA A 138 18.25 -0.48 -19.44
C ALA A 138 18.69 -1.33 -20.64
N THR A 139 19.92 -1.10 -21.08
CA THR A 139 20.52 -1.77 -22.24
C THR A 139 21.44 -2.94 -21.87
N SER A 140 21.69 -3.11 -20.56
CA SER A 140 22.51 -4.24 -20.04
C SER A 140 21.99 -4.71 -18.67
N ARG A 141 22.39 -5.94 -18.31
CA ARG A 141 22.10 -6.51 -16.99
C ARG A 141 22.76 -5.72 -15.86
N GLU A 142 23.98 -5.23 -16.11
CA GLU A 142 24.75 -4.44 -15.14
C GLU A 142 24.02 -3.15 -14.77
N GLN A 143 23.37 -2.49 -15.73
CA GLN A 143 22.56 -1.30 -15.48
C GLN A 143 21.36 -1.62 -14.56
N VAL A 144 20.66 -2.72 -14.81
CA VAL A 144 19.56 -3.16 -13.94
C VAL A 144 20.07 -3.46 -12.53
N VAL A 145 21.20 -4.15 -12.39
CA VAL A 145 21.82 -4.47 -11.10
C VAL A 145 22.22 -3.18 -10.36
N ALA A 146 22.79 -2.20 -11.08
CA ALA A 146 23.14 -0.90 -10.50
C ALA A 146 21.92 -0.15 -9.97
N LEU A 147 20.80 -0.11 -10.72
CA LEU A 147 19.55 0.49 -10.28
C LEU A 147 19.03 -0.14 -8.97
N PHE A 148 19.08 -1.46 -8.83
CA PHE A 148 18.66 -2.16 -7.62
C PHE A 148 19.64 -2.03 -6.45
N ARG A 149 20.91 -1.76 -6.72
CA ARG A 149 21.90 -1.44 -5.69
C ARG A 149 21.68 -0.04 -5.15
N ASP A 150 21.44 0.93 -6.05
CA ASP A 150 21.33 2.35 -5.73
C ASP A 150 19.94 2.71 -5.17
N ASN A 151 18.93 1.84 -5.38
CA ASN A 151 17.57 1.94 -4.88
C ASN A 151 17.15 0.62 -4.20
N PRO A 152 17.60 0.36 -2.96
CA PRO A 152 17.38 -0.92 -2.26
C PRO A 152 15.90 -1.31 -2.07
N GLU A 153 15.00 -0.32 -2.01
CA GLU A 153 13.54 -0.48 -1.91
C GLU A 153 12.94 -1.21 -3.11
N LEU A 154 13.60 -1.18 -4.27
CA LEU A 154 13.16 -1.89 -5.47
C LEU A 154 13.09 -3.41 -5.24
N LYS A 155 13.91 -3.96 -4.33
CA LYS A 155 13.92 -5.39 -4.01
C LYS A 155 12.60 -5.84 -3.36
N ALA A 156 11.94 -4.96 -2.64
CA ALA A 156 10.64 -5.20 -2.04
C ALA A 156 9.47 -4.86 -2.97
N ASN A 157 9.74 -4.18 -4.09
CA ASN A 157 8.72 -3.75 -5.04
C ASN A 157 8.53 -4.80 -6.14
N GLY A 158 7.41 -5.55 -6.08
CA GLY A 158 7.12 -6.61 -7.04
C GLY A 158 7.02 -6.13 -8.49
N LYS A 159 6.53 -4.89 -8.75
CA LYS A 159 6.47 -4.29 -10.09
C LYS A 159 7.89 -4.08 -10.65
N ALA A 160 8.81 -3.54 -9.84
CA ALA A 160 10.20 -3.33 -10.23
C ALA A 160 10.91 -4.66 -10.51
N VAL A 161 10.74 -5.65 -9.63
CA VAL A 161 11.32 -7.00 -9.80
C VAL A 161 10.81 -7.68 -11.07
N ALA A 162 9.50 -7.61 -11.34
CA ALA A 162 8.91 -8.18 -12.55
C ALA A 162 9.43 -7.51 -13.83
N LYS A 163 9.54 -6.16 -13.83
CA LYS A 163 10.13 -5.40 -14.95
C LYS A 163 11.59 -5.77 -15.16
N ALA A 164 12.39 -5.77 -14.10
CA ALA A 164 13.81 -6.13 -14.14
C ALA A 164 14.02 -7.54 -14.72
N LYS A 165 13.22 -8.52 -14.27
CA LYS A 165 13.27 -9.88 -14.83
C LYS A 165 12.97 -9.88 -16.32
N LYS A 166 11.89 -9.21 -16.76
CA LYS A 166 11.51 -9.13 -18.17
C LYS A 166 12.59 -8.50 -19.03
N VAL A 167 13.29 -7.48 -18.54
CA VAL A 167 14.37 -6.79 -19.25
C VAL A 167 15.62 -7.67 -19.29
N THR A 168 16.02 -8.27 -18.17
CA THR A 168 17.21 -9.15 -18.11
C THR A 168 17.03 -10.44 -18.92
N ASP A 169 15.82 -10.98 -19.02
CA ASP A 169 15.55 -12.16 -19.87
C ASP A 169 15.76 -11.89 -21.37
N LYS A 170 15.66 -10.61 -21.81
CA LYS A 170 16.00 -10.25 -23.20
C LYS A 170 17.49 -10.35 -23.47
N PHE A 171 18.34 -10.01 -22.50
CA PHE A 171 19.81 -10.07 -22.64
C PHE A 171 20.34 -11.50 -22.59
N ASN A 172 19.61 -12.45 -21.98
CA ASN A 172 19.99 -13.85 -21.93
C ASN A 172 19.65 -14.63 -23.22
N LYS A 173 18.93 -14.01 -24.16
CA LYS A 173 18.52 -14.62 -25.44
C LYS A 173 19.34 -14.15 -26.65
N GLN A 174 20.32 -13.27 -26.41
CA GLN A 174 21.33 -12.83 -27.37
C GLN A 174 22.66 -13.54 -27.11
#